data_0256c6a546c9de9fedee2c0234e5ab33
#
_entry.id   0256c6a546c9de9fedee2c0234e5ab33
#
_cell.length_a   1.000
_cell.length_b   1.000
_cell.length_c   1.000
_cell.angle_alpha   90.00
_cell.angle_beta   90.00
_cell.angle_gamma   90.00
#
_symmetry.space_group_name_H-M   'P 1'
#
loop_
_entity.id
_entity.type
_entity.pdbx_description
1 polymer ?
#
loop_
_entity_poly.entity_id
_entity_poly.type
_entity_poly.pdbx_seq_one_letter_code
_entity_poly.pdbx_strand_id
1 'polypeptide(L)'
;MITKQSFPYLLQSLGFTEQKNIYSKKFESGAELKVDIAAEKLIYPKELQADRDTTKNFSQPENFVVFECVHNLLAAGYKPEHIILEKGLYGGHGMTGGFADIIVQDNDKNPYLLIECKTADDGKSKEFSRAWAKMQKDGGQLFSYYTNNGKARWLCLYASDFHNDKIEPTYHLISMSDNQDYLKDNAKLLSFEQVRANGGGKTDFFKVWSDTYQQDFITHNLFESEAFHIGNRPYNIRDLKSVDSDTIQKKYHQFATIMRAHNVSARENAFDKLVNLFLCKVVDEKHNADALKVYWKGAASDNHYDLQDRLQQLYQIGMYEFLREEVTYISENDVSSAFKLVKNDPDAHKKGVLEMFK
;
A
#
# COMPACT_ATOMS: atom_id res chain seq x y z
N MET A 1 -13.86 19.46 13.79
CA MET A 1 -14.53 18.70 12.71
C MET A 1 -14.40 19.45 11.38
N ILE A 2 -14.11 18.76 10.29
CA ILE A 2 -14.07 19.36 8.93
C ILE A 2 -15.48 19.75 8.51
N THR A 3 -15.67 20.98 8.06
CA THR A 3 -16.96 21.56 7.64
C THR A 3 -16.85 22.18 6.24
N LYS A 4 -17.98 22.46 5.58
CA LYS A 4 -17.97 23.19 4.31
C LYS A 4 -17.21 24.52 4.39
N GLN A 5 -17.29 25.23 5.52
CA GLN A 5 -16.62 26.51 5.73
C GLN A 5 -15.10 26.36 5.89
N SER A 6 -14.66 25.30 6.62
CA SER A 6 -13.24 25.06 6.85
C SER A 6 -12.55 24.28 5.71
N PHE A 7 -13.29 23.63 4.84
CA PHE A 7 -12.76 22.76 3.80
C PHE A 7 -11.83 23.47 2.81
N PRO A 8 -12.12 24.70 2.31
CA PRO A 8 -11.17 25.42 1.46
C PRO A 8 -9.81 25.67 2.14
N TYR A 9 -9.80 26.00 3.42
CA TYR A 9 -8.55 26.21 4.18
C TYR A 9 -7.77 24.89 4.37
N LEU A 10 -8.51 23.79 4.62
CA LEU A 10 -7.90 22.44 4.65
C LEU A 10 -7.25 22.13 3.31
N LEU A 11 -7.89 22.38 2.18
CA LEU A 11 -7.33 22.14 0.85
C LEU A 11 -6.03 22.94 0.63
N GLN A 12 -5.99 24.20 1.08
CA GLN A 12 -4.77 25.02 1.03
C GLN A 12 -3.66 24.42 1.88
N SER A 13 -3.97 23.99 3.11
CA SER A 13 -3.00 23.30 4.00
C SER A 13 -2.49 21.98 3.43
N LEU A 14 -3.31 21.28 2.65
CA LEU A 14 -2.91 20.08 1.90
C LEU A 14 -2.10 20.39 0.63
N GLY A 15 -1.89 21.66 0.29
CA GLY A 15 -1.13 22.09 -0.88
C GLY A 15 -1.89 22.05 -2.20
N PHE A 16 -3.23 22.17 -2.17
CA PHE A 16 -4.02 22.37 -3.38
C PHE A 16 -3.86 23.81 -3.91
N THR A 17 -3.86 23.96 -5.22
CA THR A 17 -3.89 25.26 -5.91
C THR A 17 -5.29 25.58 -6.38
N GLU A 18 -5.71 26.84 -6.20
CA GLU A 18 -7.03 27.30 -6.60
C GLU A 18 -7.00 28.02 -7.96
N GLN A 19 -7.94 27.66 -8.86
CA GLN A 19 -8.21 28.39 -10.09
C GLN A 19 -9.72 28.40 -10.34
N LYS A 20 -10.35 29.58 -10.33
CA LYS A 20 -11.79 29.77 -10.63
C LYS A 20 -12.71 28.87 -9.78
N ASN A 21 -12.53 28.86 -8.46
CA ASN A 21 -13.24 28.02 -7.49
C ASN A 21 -13.00 26.50 -7.63
N ILE A 22 -12.03 26.08 -8.43
CA ILE A 22 -11.59 24.69 -8.52
C ILE A 22 -10.24 24.59 -7.83
N TYR A 23 -10.19 23.78 -6.79
CA TYR A 23 -8.95 23.37 -6.13
C TYR A 23 -8.41 22.12 -6.80
N SER A 24 -7.11 22.06 -7.08
CA SER A 24 -6.49 20.87 -7.67
C SER A 24 -5.12 20.59 -7.08
N LYS A 25 -4.78 19.32 -6.98
CA LYS A 25 -3.43 18.83 -6.57
C LYS A 25 -3.06 17.63 -7.39
N LYS A 26 -1.85 17.66 -7.97
CA LYS A 26 -1.21 16.51 -8.64
C LYS A 26 -0.22 15.84 -7.71
N PHE A 27 -0.17 14.53 -7.76
CA PHE A 27 0.75 13.67 -7.01
C PHE A 27 1.87 13.15 -7.91
N GLU A 28 2.94 12.63 -7.33
CA GLU A 28 4.08 12.06 -8.07
C GLU A 28 3.66 10.91 -9.01
N SER A 29 2.65 10.15 -8.63
CA SER A 29 2.04 9.10 -9.48
C SER A 29 1.38 9.64 -10.76
N GLY A 30 1.24 10.95 -10.91
CA GLY A 30 0.45 11.59 -11.97
C GLY A 30 -1.04 11.67 -11.67
N ALA A 31 -1.53 11.08 -10.59
CA ALA A 31 -2.90 11.21 -10.14
C ALA A 31 -3.25 12.65 -9.79
N GLU A 32 -4.49 13.06 -10.00
CA GLU A 32 -4.95 14.41 -9.68
C GLU A 32 -6.27 14.37 -8.90
N LEU A 33 -6.30 15.01 -7.74
CA LEU A 33 -7.53 15.30 -6.99
C LEU A 33 -8.00 16.71 -7.30
N LYS A 34 -9.32 16.88 -7.45
CA LYS A 34 -9.95 18.20 -7.63
C LYS A 34 -11.17 18.36 -6.74
N VAL A 35 -11.45 19.62 -6.42
CA VAL A 35 -12.66 20.02 -5.71
C VAL A 35 -13.26 21.22 -6.42
N ASP A 36 -14.51 21.08 -6.84
CA ASP A 36 -15.31 22.21 -7.35
C ASP A 36 -16.20 22.71 -6.21
N ILE A 37 -15.81 23.84 -5.62
CA ILE A 37 -16.53 24.44 -4.47
C ILE A 37 -17.91 24.93 -4.90
N ALA A 38 -18.04 25.52 -6.10
CA ALA A 38 -19.31 26.07 -6.57
C ALA A 38 -20.33 24.96 -6.89
N ALA A 39 -19.88 23.85 -7.45
CA ALA A 39 -20.72 22.69 -7.75
C ALA A 39 -20.83 21.70 -6.58
N GLU A 40 -20.16 21.95 -5.45
CA GLU A 40 -20.08 21.06 -4.28
C GLU A 40 -19.65 19.62 -4.67
N LYS A 41 -18.62 19.48 -5.52
CA LYS A 41 -18.14 18.19 -6.04
C LYS A 41 -16.73 17.87 -5.57
N LEU A 42 -16.53 16.61 -5.14
CA LEU A 42 -15.24 15.98 -4.91
C LEU A 42 -14.91 15.11 -6.13
N ILE A 43 -13.78 15.39 -6.78
CA ILE A 43 -13.40 14.76 -8.04
C ILE A 43 -12.13 13.96 -7.83
N TYR A 44 -12.28 12.66 -7.94
CA TYR A 44 -11.19 11.69 -7.77
C TYR A 44 -10.54 11.35 -9.13
N PRO A 45 -9.29 10.82 -9.14
CA PRO A 45 -8.67 10.31 -10.35
C PRO A 45 -9.57 9.27 -11.04
N LYS A 46 -9.56 9.22 -12.37
CA LYS A 46 -10.40 8.29 -13.15
C LYS A 46 -10.00 6.82 -12.97
N GLU A 47 -8.75 6.56 -12.56
CA GLU A 47 -8.21 5.24 -12.27
C GLU A 47 -8.72 4.68 -10.93
N LEU A 48 -9.14 5.57 -10.02
CA LEU A 48 -9.73 5.20 -8.75
C LEU A 48 -11.15 4.68 -9.01
N GLN A 49 -11.47 3.52 -8.45
CA GLN A 49 -12.78 2.90 -8.60
C GLN A 49 -13.74 3.38 -7.50
N ALA A 50 -15.02 3.51 -7.84
CA ALA A 50 -16.07 3.78 -6.86
C ALA A 50 -17.35 3.07 -7.30
N ASP A 51 -17.94 2.27 -6.40
CA ASP A 51 -19.20 1.57 -6.68
C ASP A 51 -20.42 2.50 -6.60
N ARG A 52 -20.27 3.65 -5.90
CA ARG A 52 -21.29 4.69 -5.72
C ARG A 52 -20.69 6.09 -5.88
N ASP A 53 -21.57 7.09 -5.92
CA ASP A 53 -21.21 8.51 -6.02
C ASP A 53 -21.54 9.31 -4.75
N THR A 54 -21.87 8.63 -3.62
CA THR A 54 -22.32 9.29 -2.40
C THR A 54 -21.18 10.04 -1.70
N THR A 55 -19.93 9.61 -1.87
CA THR A 55 -18.72 10.28 -1.36
C THR A 55 -18.17 11.37 -2.27
N LYS A 56 -18.81 11.64 -3.44
CA LYS A 56 -18.31 12.59 -4.43
C LYS A 56 -18.93 14.00 -4.33
N ASN A 57 -19.54 14.33 -3.19
CA ASN A 57 -20.22 15.59 -2.97
C ASN A 57 -20.12 16.07 -1.52
N PHE A 58 -20.67 17.25 -1.23
CA PHE A 58 -20.62 17.89 0.09
C PHE A 58 -21.83 17.57 0.99
N SER A 59 -22.62 16.55 0.67
CA SER A 59 -23.88 16.26 1.36
C SER A 59 -23.67 15.78 2.80
N GLN A 60 -22.55 15.09 3.07
CA GLN A 60 -22.19 14.54 4.38
C GLN A 60 -20.82 15.06 4.82
N PRO A 61 -20.64 15.47 6.08
CA PRO A 61 -19.32 15.87 6.60
C PRO A 61 -18.26 14.78 6.52
N GLU A 62 -18.66 13.53 6.59
CA GLU A 62 -17.79 12.35 6.46
C GLU A 62 -17.11 12.28 5.08
N ASN A 63 -17.75 12.84 4.02
CA ASN A 63 -17.17 12.86 2.68
C ASN A 63 -15.88 13.69 2.61
N PHE A 64 -15.75 14.73 3.44
CA PHE A 64 -14.51 15.50 3.55
C PHE A 64 -13.38 14.69 4.20
N VAL A 65 -13.72 13.85 5.18
CA VAL A 65 -12.76 12.94 5.83
C VAL A 65 -12.30 11.85 4.85
N VAL A 66 -13.23 11.27 4.07
CA VAL A 66 -12.89 10.31 3.01
C VAL A 66 -11.96 10.95 1.98
N PHE A 67 -12.26 12.17 1.54
CA PHE A 67 -11.44 12.88 0.55
C PHE A 67 -10.03 13.17 1.08
N GLU A 68 -9.92 13.62 2.32
CA GLU A 68 -8.65 13.89 2.99
C GLU A 68 -7.86 12.59 3.22
N CYS A 69 -8.51 11.50 3.61
CA CYS A 69 -7.88 10.19 3.74
C CYS A 69 -7.31 9.69 2.38
N VAL A 70 -8.07 9.82 1.29
CA VAL A 70 -7.59 9.48 -0.06
C VAL A 70 -6.40 10.35 -0.45
N HIS A 71 -6.43 11.65 -0.12
CA HIS A 71 -5.29 12.52 -0.34
C HIS A 71 -4.03 11.97 0.34
N ASN A 72 -4.15 11.57 1.61
CA ASN A 72 -3.00 11.06 2.38
C ASN A 72 -2.51 9.70 1.86
N LEU A 73 -3.41 8.83 1.41
CA LEU A 73 -3.03 7.58 0.75
C LEU A 73 -2.23 7.84 -0.53
N LEU A 74 -2.68 8.75 -1.40
CA LEU A 74 -1.96 9.11 -2.61
C LEU A 74 -0.61 9.78 -2.29
N ALA A 75 -0.54 10.61 -1.26
CA ALA A 75 0.69 11.22 -0.80
C ALA A 75 1.69 10.22 -0.20
N ALA A 76 1.21 9.14 0.45
CA ALA A 76 2.03 8.02 0.92
C ALA A 76 2.48 7.07 -0.21
N GLY A 77 2.07 7.31 -1.46
CA GLY A 77 2.51 6.56 -2.63
C GLY A 77 1.59 5.42 -3.06
N TYR A 78 0.39 5.28 -2.47
CA TYR A 78 -0.60 4.33 -3.00
C TYR A 78 -1.08 4.79 -4.39
N LYS A 79 -1.14 3.87 -5.34
CA LYS A 79 -1.60 4.17 -6.71
C LYS A 79 -3.13 4.26 -6.75
N PRO A 80 -3.72 5.18 -7.55
CA PRO A 80 -5.18 5.37 -7.59
C PRO A 80 -5.93 4.11 -8.04
N GLU A 81 -5.36 3.27 -8.92
CA GLU A 81 -5.95 2.01 -9.37
C GLU A 81 -6.01 0.92 -8.29
N HIS A 82 -5.39 1.15 -7.14
CA HIS A 82 -5.46 0.27 -5.97
C HIS A 82 -6.51 0.75 -4.94
N ILE A 83 -7.13 1.91 -5.15
CA ILE A 83 -8.08 2.50 -4.22
C ILE A 83 -9.49 2.33 -4.76
N ILE A 84 -10.38 1.76 -3.93
CA ILE A 84 -11.80 1.60 -4.24
C ILE A 84 -12.60 2.32 -3.16
N LEU A 85 -13.49 3.20 -3.57
CA LEU A 85 -14.44 3.88 -2.68
C LEU A 85 -15.79 3.16 -2.67
N GLU A 86 -16.44 3.18 -1.52
CA GLU A 86 -17.80 2.69 -1.33
C GLU A 86 -18.05 1.30 -1.94
N LYS A 87 -17.09 0.41 -1.73
CA LYS A 87 -17.21 -0.96 -2.21
C LYS A 87 -18.39 -1.66 -1.58
N GLY A 88 -19.36 -2.04 -2.40
CA GLY A 88 -20.49 -2.85 -1.99
C GLY A 88 -20.03 -4.23 -1.54
N LEU A 89 -20.44 -4.63 -0.34
CA LEU A 89 -20.12 -5.93 0.23
C LEU A 89 -21.38 -6.79 0.14
N TYR A 90 -21.32 -7.86 -0.65
CA TYR A 90 -22.40 -8.80 -0.77
C TYR A 90 -22.50 -9.63 0.52
N GLY A 91 -23.50 -9.34 1.35
CA GLY A 91 -23.92 -10.26 2.40
C GLY A 91 -24.52 -11.52 1.76
N GLY A 92 -24.21 -12.71 2.28
CA GLY A 92 -24.95 -13.94 1.92
C GLY A 92 -26.45 -13.76 2.17
N HIS A 93 -27.29 -14.70 1.64
CA HIS A 93 -28.75 -14.63 1.69
C HIS A 93 -29.29 -14.03 3.01
N GLY A 94 -29.91 -12.85 2.93
CA GLY A 94 -30.62 -12.20 4.03
C GLY A 94 -29.85 -11.16 4.84
N MET A 95 -28.59 -10.87 4.54
CA MET A 95 -27.83 -9.78 5.17
C MET A 95 -27.64 -8.63 4.19
N THR A 96 -28.08 -7.41 4.57
CA THR A 96 -27.71 -6.18 3.87
C THR A 96 -26.22 -5.97 4.07
N GLY A 97 -25.42 -6.23 3.03
CA GLY A 97 -24.02 -5.90 3.03
C GLY A 97 -23.85 -4.39 3.17
N GLY A 98 -22.98 -3.94 4.08
CA GLY A 98 -22.58 -2.53 4.17
C GLY A 98 -21.65 -2.15 3.01
N PHE A 99 -21.23 -0.89 2.99
CA PHE A 99 -20.21 -0.39 2.08
C PHE A 99 -19.01 0.02 2.91
N ALA A 100 -17.82 -0.49 2.56
CA ALA A 100 -16.59 0.04 3.13
C ALA A 100 -16.26 1.38 2.46
N ASP A 101 -15.94 2.40 3.23
CA ASP A 101 -15.66 3.73 2.70
C ASP A 101 -14.46 3.71 1.75
N ILE A 102 -13.37 3.06 2.17
CA ILE A 102 -12.16 2.91 1.35
C ILE A 102 -11.61 1.49 1.48
N ILE A 103 -11.31 0.89 0.34
CA ILE A 103 -10.51 -0.34 0.26
C ILE A 103 -9.24 -0.04 -0.51
N VAL A 104 -8.08 -0.35 0.07
CA VAL A 104 -6.80 -0.37 -0.66
C VAL A 104 -6.48 -1.82 -1.02
N GLN A 105 -6.22 -2.07 -2.30
CA GLN A 105 -5.83 -3.38 -2.83
C GLN A 105 -4.33 -3.49 -2.99
N ASP A 106 -3.81 -4.71 -2.88
CA ASP A 106 -2.43 -5.03 -3.27
C ASP A 106 -2.30 -5.19 -4.80
N ASN A 107 -1.09 -5.52 -5.28
CA ASN A 107 -0.83 -5.72 -6.71
C ASN A 107 -1.61 -6.91 -7.31
N ASP A 108 -1.99 -7.88 -6.50
CA ASP A 108 -2.81 -9.03 -6.90
C ASP A 108 -4.32 -8.75 -6.81
N LYS A 109 -4.69 -7.48 -6.58
CA LYS A 109 -6.07 -7.02 -6.39
C LYS A 109 -6.77 -7.64 -5.16
N ASN A 110 -6.02 -8.18 -4.21
CA ASN A 110 -6.56 -8.56 -2.92
C ASN A 110 -6.70 -7.33 -2.01
N PRO A 111 -7.72 -7.27 -1.14
CA PRO A 111 -7.79 -6.23 -0.13
C PRO A 111 -6.57 -6.27 0.79
N TYR A 112 -5.89 -5.13 0.92
CA TYR A 112 -4.76 -4.94 1.82
C TYR A 112 -5.17 -4.20 3.10
N LEU A 113 -5.93 -3.10 2.93
CA LEU A 113 -6.38 -2.23 4.00
C LEU A 113 -7.85 -1.86 3.79
N LEU A 114 -8.66 -2.04 4.81
CA LEU A 114 -10.06 -1.59 4.87
C LEU A 114 -10.15 -0.39 5.80
N ILE A 115 -10.69 0.73 5.33
CA ILE A 115 -10.85 1.94 6.13
C ILE A 115 -12.33 2.29 6.24
N GLU A 116 -12.77 2.52 7.45
CA GLU A 116 -14.04 3.15 7.81
C GLU A 116 -13.75 4.55 8.30
N CYS A 117 -14.28 5.55 7.63
CA CYS A 117 -14.12 6.95 7.97
C CYS A 117 -15.25 7.41 8.89
N LYS A 118 -14.93 8.28 9.84
CA LYS A 118 -15.90 8.95 10.70
C LYS A 118 -15.51 10.41 10.86
N THR A 119 -16.49 11.26 11.15
CA THR A 119 -16.16 12.62 11.58
C THR A 119 -15.44 12.57 12.92
N ALA A 120 -14.44 13.44 13.08
CA ALA A 120 -13.73 13.57 14.36
C ALA A 120 -14.69 13.99 15.46
N ASP A 121 -14.40 13.53 16.68
CA ASP A 121 -15.15 13.92 17.84
C ASP A 121 -14.98 15.43 18.10
N ASP A 122 -16.09 16.09 18.35
CA ASP A 122 -16.13 17.45 18.83
C ASP A 122 -16.98 17.53 20.11
N GLY A 123 -17.20 18.71 20.66
CA GLY A 123 -17.99 18.86 21.86
C GLY A 123 -19.46 18.41 21.73
N LYS A 124 -19.94 18.14 20.52
CA LYS A 124 -21.35 17.79 20.21
C LYS A 124 -21.47 16.41 19.55
N SER A 125 -20.57 16.06 18.65
CA SER A 125 -20.53 14.77 17.96
C SER A 125 -19.44 13.88 18.56
N LYS A 126 -19.71 12.56 18.64
CA LYS A 126 -18.78 11.54 19.10
C LYS A 126 -18.80 10.34 18.16
N GLU A 127 -18.76 10.60 16.86
CA GLU A 127 -18.92 9.54 15.86
C GLU A 127 -17.73 8.56 15.89
N PHE A 128 -16.50 9.08 15.97
CA PHE A 128 -15.31 8.24 16.05
C PHE A 128 -15.31 7.38 17.34
N SER A 129 -15.50 8.01 18.51
CA SER A 129 -15.52 7.29 19.79
C SER A 129 -16.64 6.26 19.86
N ARG A 130 -17.83 6.56 19.32
CA ARG A 130 -18.95 5.60 19.26
C ARG A 130 -18.64 4.42 18.36
N ALA A 131 -18.08 4.69 17.20
CA ALA A 131 -17.66 3.64 16.26
C ALA A 131 -16.59 2.74 16.90
N TRP A 132 -15.62 3.32 17.59
CA TRP A 132 -14.60 2.56 18.30
C TRP A 132 -15.16 1.74 19.45
N ALA A 133 -16.03 2.30 20.29
CA ALA A 133 -16.69 1.55 21.36
C ALA A 133 -17.49 0.35 20.80
N LYS A 134 -18.12 0.50 19.64
CA LYS A 134 -18.81 -0.59 18.96
C LYS A 134 -17.82 -1.62 18.42
N MET A 135 -16.68 -1.19 17.91
CA MET A 135 -15.59 -2.09 17.49
C MET A 135 -15.13 -2.97 18.65
N GLN A 136 -14.87 -2.37 19.83
CA GLN A 136 -14.42 -3.10 21.02
C GLN A 136 -15.49 -4.03 21.59
N LYS A 137 -16.77 -3.73 21.39
CA LYS A 137 -17.88 -4.53 21.90
C LYS A 137 -18.20 -5.75 21.04
N ASP A 138 -18.26 -5.60 19.73
CA ASP A 138 -18.78 -6.62 18.81
C ASP A 138 -18.08 -6.64 17.42
N GLY A 139 -16.92 -5.98 17.28
CA GLY A 139 -16.18 -5.87 16.04
C GLY A 139 -16.74 -4.83 15.05
N GLY A 140 -17.85 -4.15 15.38
CA GLY A 140 -18.39 -3.04 14.60
C GLY A 140 -18.60 -3.34 13.10
N GLN A 141 -18.41 -2.32 12.27
CA GLN A 141 -18.51 -2.42 10.81
C GLN A 141 -17.29 -3.10 10.18
N LEU A 142 -16.08 -2.79 10.67
CA LEU A 142 -14.85 -3.27 10.07
C LEU A 142 -14.73 -4.80 10.07
N PHE A 143 -15.08 -5.49 11.17
CA PHE A 143 -15.09 -6.95 11.17
C PHE A 143 -16.20 -7.54 10.28
N SER A 144 -17.31 -6.82 10.10
CA SER A 144 -18.34 -7.22 9.11
C SER A 144 -17.78 -7.12 7.68
N TYR A 145 -17.04 -6.05 7.38
CA TYR A 145 -16.38 -5.89 6.08
C TYR A 145 -15.28 -6.93 5.86
N TYR A 146 -14.50 -7.21 6.89
CA TYR A 146 -13.46 -8.23 6.83
C TYR A 146 -14.01 -9.61 6.50
N THR A 147 -15.13 -10.01 7.07
CA THR A 147 -15.76 -11.31 6.78
C THR A 147 -16.02 -11.50 5.28
N ASN A 148 -16.39 -10.43 4.59
CA ASN A 148 -16.62 -10.45 3.14
C ASN A 148 -15.35 -10.28 2.29
N ASN A 149 -14.27 -9.81 2.89
CA ASN A 149 -12.98 -9.52 2.25
C ASN A 149 -11.80 -10.16 3.00
N GLY A 150 -11.95 -11.38 3.46
CA GLY A 150 -11.10 -12.08 4.43
C GLY A 150 -9.60 -12.22 4.13
N LYS A 151 -9.07 -11.42 3.19
CA LYS A 151 -7.65 -11.32 2.86
C LYS A 151 -7.02 -10.00 3.28
N ALA A 152 -7.81 -9.02 3.76
CA ALA A 152 -7.25 -7.76 4.21
C ALA A 152 -6.25 -7.98 5.36
N ARG A 153 -5.14 -7.26 5.31
CA ARG A 153 -4.10 -7.33 6.36
C ARG A 153 -4.37 -6.36 7.49
N TRP A 154 -5.04 -5.25 7.17
CA TRP A 154 -5.30 -4.16 8.10
C TRP A 154 -6.74 -3.71 8.07
N LEU A 155 -7.29 -3.43 9.25
CA LEU A 155 -8.55 -2.73 9.43
C LEU A 155 -8.25 -1.38 10.09
N CYS A 156 -8.85 -0.32 9.58
CA CYS A 156 -8.63 1.03 10.06
C CYS A 156 -9.95 1.73 10.35
N LEU A 157 -10.12 2.22 11.55
CA LEU A 157 -11.09 3.26 11.86
C LEU A 157 -10.36 4.59 11.79
N TYR A 158 -10.83 5.50 10.95
CA TYR A 158 -10.16 6.76 10.64
C TYR A 158 -11.08 7.95 10.87
N ALA A 159 -10.52 9.02 11.41
CA ALA A 159 -11.14 10.33 11.45
C ALA A 159 -10.08 11.41 11.26
N SER A 160 -10.49 12.58 10.80
CA SER A 160 -9.61 13.74 10.68
C SER A 160 -10.33 14.99 11.16
N ASP A 161 -9.62 15.84 11.87
CA ASP A 161 -10.06 17.17 12.27
C ASP A 161 -9.21 18.23 11.56
N PHE A 162 -9.79 19.41 11.40
CA PHE A 162 -9.09 20.59 10.93
C PHE A 162 -9.36 21.75 11.87
N HIS A 163 -8.33 22.13 12.62
CA HIS A 163 -8.40 23.20 13.61
C HIS A 163 -7.11 24.02 13.63
N ASN A 164 -7.22 25.35 13.75
CA ASN A 164 -6.07 26.27 13.78
C ASN A 164 -5.09 26.03 12.60
N ASP A 165 -5.60 25.85 11.39
CA ASP A 165 -4.86 25.56 10.15
C ASP A 165 -4.00 24.27 10.21
N LYS A 166 -4.30 23.38 11.14
CA LYS A 166 -3.67 22.08 11.25
C LYS A 166 -4.66 20.95 11.00
N ILE A 167 -4.17 19.93 10.32
CA ILE A 167 -4.89 18.68 10.10
C ILE A 167 -4.43 17.70 11.17
N GLU A 168 -5.39 17.15 11.92
CA GLU A 168 -5.13 16.21 13.00
C GLU A 168 -5.84 14.89 12.71
N PRO A 169 -5.18 13.95 12.05
CA PRO A 169 -5.73 12.62 11.83
C PRO A 169 -5.73 11.83 13.15
N THR A 170 -6.80 11.09 13.36
CA THR A 170 -6.94 10.14 14.47
C THR A 170 -7.37 8.81 13.89
N TYR A 171 -6.64 7.75 14.18
CA TYR A 171 -6.99 6.43 13.66
C TYR A 171 -6.57 5.28 14.58
N HIS A 172 -7.27 4.18 14.42
CA HIS A 172 -6.95 2.91 15.04
C HIS A 172 -6.79 1.84 13.98
N LEU A 173 -5.60 1.23 13.90
CA LEU A 173 -5.24 0.17 12.98
C LEU A 173 -5.19 -1.17 13.69
N ILE A 174 -5.91 -2.15 13.18
CA ILE A 174 -5.92 -3.52 13.68
C ILE A 174 -5.21 -4.42 12.68
N SER A 175 -4.18 -5.13 13.12
CA SER A 175 -3.53 -6.16 12.30
C SER A 175 -4.41 -7.41 12.23
N MET A 176 -4.64 -7.91 11.01
CA MET A 176 -5.34 -9.17 10.75
C MET A 176 -4.35 -10.29 10.37
N SER A 177 -3.07 -10.08 10.67
CA SER A 177 -2.00 -11.06 10.50
C SER A 177 -1.68 -11.73 11.83
N ASP A 178 -1.50 -13.04 11.80
CA ASP A 178 -1.15 -13.80 12.99
C ASP A 178 0.31 -13.59 13.39
N ASN A 179 0.56 -13.45 14.68
CA ASN A 179 1.89 -13.50 15.27
C ASN A 179 2.26 -14.95 15.54
N GLN A 180 3.05 -15.55 14.64
CA GLN A 180 3.42 -16.97 14.70
C GLN A 180 4.26 -17.33 15.93
N ASP A 181 5.14 -16.43 16.38
CA ASP A 181 5.95 -16.68 17.57
C ASP A 181 5.09 -16.67 18.84
N TYR A 182 4.14 -15.73 18.92
CA TYR A 182 3.18 -15.70 20.02
C TYR A 182 2.29 -16.95 20.05
N LEU A 183 1.80 -17.42 18.90
CA LEU A 183 0.93 -18.60 18.80
C LEU A 183 1.66 -19.91 19.12
N LYS A 184 2.98 -20.03 18.86
CA LYS A 184 3.79 -21.20 19.27
C LYS A 184 3.78 -21.39 20.79
N ASP A 185 3.92 -20.29 21.52
CA ASP A 185 3.95 -20.30 22.98
C ASP A 185 2.54 -20.43 23.58
N ASN A 186 1.50 -20.17 22.81
CA ASN A 186 0.10 -20.14 23.22
C ASN A 186 -0.81 -21.01 22.33
N ALA A 187 -0.44 -22.28 22.14
CA ALA A 187 -1.08 -23.22 21.19
C ALA A 187 -2.60 -23.46 21.39
N LYS A 188 -3.19 -23.00 22.51
CA LYS A 188 -4.63 -23.10 22.78
C LYS A 188 -5.44 -21.94 22.23
N LEU A 189 -4.77 -20.84 21.84
CA LEU A 189 -5.43 -19.66 21.30
C LEU A 189 -5.75 -19.86 19.82
N LEU A 190 -6.87 -19.28 19.39
CA LEU A 190 -7.27 -19.30 17.98
C LEU A 190 -6.45 -18.28 17.18
N SER A 191 -6.14 -18.64 15.94
CA SER A 191 -5.52 -17.73 14.98
C SER A 191 -6.54 -17.22 13.95
N PHE A 192 -6.26 -16.09 13.30
CA PHE A 192 -7.06 -15.61 12.17
C PHE A 192 -7.03 -16.61 11.00
N GLU A 193 -5.89 -17.28 10.78
CA GLU A 193 -5.75 -18.30 9.74
C GLU A 193 -6.64 -19.51 9.99
N GLN A 194 -6.68 -20.01 11.23
CA GLN A 194 -7.55 -21.14 11.61
C GLN A 194 -9.03 -20.78 11.42
N VAL A 195 -9.45 -19.58 11.85
CA VAL A 195 -10.83 -19.12 11.65
C VAL A 195 -11.16 -19.02 10.18
N ARG A 196 -10.26 -18.48 9.36
CA ARG A 196 -10.43 -18.35 7.91
C ARG A 196 -10.55 -19.73 7.24
N ALA A 197 -9.68 -20.66 7.58
CA ALA A 197 -9.71 -22.03 7.05
C ALA A 197 -11.01 -22.77 7.38
N ASN A 198 -11.61 -22.47 8.54
CA ASN A 198 -12.86 -23.05 8.99
C ASN A 198 -14.13 -22.32 8.50
N GLY A 199 -13.97 -21.28 7.64
CA GLY A 199 -15.11 -20.49 7.14
C GLY A 199 -15.79 -19.65 8.22
N GLY A 200 -15.04 -19.19 9.23
CA GLY A 200 -15.57 -18.40 10.33
C GLY A 200 -16.12 -17.04 9.91
N GLY A 201 -17.07 -16.54 10.67
CA GLY A 201 -17.76 -15.27 10.45
C GLY A 201 -17.22 -14.13 11.30
N LYS A 202 -17.94 -13.00 11.28
CA LYS A 202 -17.59 -11.77 12.01
C LYS A 202 -17.26 -12.04 13.49
N THR A 203 -18.12 -12.78 14.17
CA THR A 203 -17.98 -13.07 15.62
C THR A 203 -16.71 -13.87 15.90
N ASP A 204 -16.34 -14.79 14.99
CA ASP A 204 -15.17 -15.64 15.17
C ASP A 204 -13.88 -14.83 15.00
N PHE A 205 -13.79 -13.99 13.97
CA PHE A 205 -12.66 -13.07 13.79
C PHE A 205 -12.54 -12.06 14.93
N PHE A 206 -13.67 -11.49 15.37
CA PHE A 206 -13.69 -10.60 16.52
C PHE A 206 -13.19 -11.30 17.78
N LYS A 207 -13.59 -12.56 17.99
CA LYS A 207 -13.13 -13.37 19.14
C LYS A 207 -11.62 -13.58 19.11
N VAL A 208 -11.00 -13.84 17.95
CA VAL A 208 -9.55 -13.93 17.84
C VAL A 208 -8.90 -12.61 18.26
N TRP A 209 -9.37 -11.48 17.75
CA TRP A 209 -8.82 -10.18 18.12
C TRP A 209 -9.00 -9.89 19.63
N SER A 210 -10.17 -10.22 20.20
CA SER A 210 -10.45 -9.99 21.61
C SER A 210 -9.67 -10.93 22.53
N ASP A 211 -9.73 -12.24 22.28
CA ASP A 211 -9.23 -13.23 23.21
C ASP A 211 -7.74 -13.54 23.00
N THR A 212 -7.29 -13.60 21.74
CA THR A 212 -5.91 -13.93 21.42
C THR A 212 -5.04 -12.68 21.46
N TYR A 213 -5.45 -11.61 20.79
CA TYR A 213 -4.64 -10.39 20.66
C TYR A 213 -5.10 -9.25 21.60
N GLN A 214 -5.99 -9.50 22.56
CA GLN A 214 -6.42 -8.58 23.63
C GLN A 214 -6.86 -7.21 23.11
N GLN A 215 -7.50 -7.19 21.92
CA GLN A 215 -7.93 -5.99 21.23
C GLN A 215 -6.76 -5.02 20.88
N ASP A 216 -5.58 -5.58 20.59
CA ASP A 216 -4.42 -4.78 20.22
C ASP A 216 -4.65 -3.97 18.95
N PHE A 217 -4.13 -2.75 18.94
CA PHE A 217 -4.20 -1.82 17.81
C PHE A 217 -3.06 -0.81 17.87
N ILE A 218 -2.75 -0.19 16.75
CA ILE A 218 -1.75 0.86 16.65
C ILE A 218 -2.40 2.18 16.18
N THR A 219 -1.81 3.31 16.58
CA THR A 219 -2.29 4.67 16.30
C THR A 219 -1.28 5.50 15.50
N HIS A 220 -0.33 4.84 14.86
CA HIS A 220 0.77 5.46 14.11
C HIS A 220 1.14 4.60 12.90
N ASN A 221 1.96 5.12 11.99
CA ASN A 221 2.47 4.42 10.80
C ASN A 221 1.42 4.07 9.73
N LEU A 222 0.31 4.81 9.65
CA LEU A 222 -0.61 4.69 8.52
C LEU A 222 -0.11 5.46 7.29
N PHE A 223 0.28 6.71 7.48
CA PHE A 223 0.73 7.62 6.42
C PHE A 223 2.20 8.03 6.55
N GLU A 224 2.82 7.75 7.69
CA GLU A 224 4.23 8.04 7.97
C GLU A 224 5.15 7.00 7.32
N SER A 225 4.60 5.89 6.89
CA SER A 225 5.30 4.85 6.12
C SER A 225 4.97 4.93 4.64
N GLU A 226 5.86 4.40 3.80
CA GLU A 226 5.56 4.20 2.38
C GLU A 226 4.34 3.28 2.21
N ALA A 227 3.70 3.36 1.03
CA ALA A 227 2.60 2.48 0.66
C ALA A 227 2.93 1.01 0.94
N PHE A 228 1.97 0.28 1.51
CA PHE A 228 2.05 -1.15 1.87
C PHE A 228 3.04 -1.51 3.00
N HIS A 229 3.56 -0.52 3.74
CA HIS A 229 4.49 -0.73 4.86
C HIS A 229 3.91 -0.36 6.23
N ILE A 230 2.61 -0.44 6.38
CA ILE A 230 1.95 -0.17 7.67
C ILE A 230 2.54 -1.09 8.76
N GLY A 231 2.91 -0.49 9.89
CA GLY A 231 3.51 -1.21 11.02
C GLY A 231 4.98 -1.60 10.84
N ASN A 232 5.55 -1.43 9.64
CA ASN A 232 6.96 -1.67 9.37
C ASN A 232 7.64 -0.36 8.98
N ARG A 233 8.77 -0.07 9.59
CA ARG A 233 9.63 1.00 9.10
C ARG A 233 10.48 0.50 7.92
N PRO A 234 10.89 1.36 6.99
CA PRO A 234 11.88 1.01 5.98
C PRO A 234 13.15 0.45 6.63
N TYR A 235 13.82 -0.48 5.96
CA TYR A 235 15.14 -0.91 6.39
C TYR A 235 16.10 0.28 6.31
N ASN A 236 16.95 0.43 7.31
CA ASN A 236 18.04 1.40 7.32
C ASN A 236 19.39 0.69 7.46
N ILE A 237 20.48 1.44 7.34
CA ILE A 237 21.85 0.87 7.39
C ILE A 237 22.13 0.11 8.69
N ARG A 238 21.47 0.47 9.80
CA ARG A 238 21.67 -0.21 11.12
C ARG A 238 20.99 -1.59 11.19
N ASP A 239 20.08 -1.87 10.27
CA ASP A 239 19.43 -3.18 10.18
C ASP A 239 20.27 -4.20 9.42
N LEU A 240 21.31 -3.75 8.71
CA LEU A 240 22.22 -4.61 7.98
C LEU A 240 23.11 -5.39 8.95
N LYS A 241 23.24 -6.68 8.66
CA LYS A 241 24.09 -7.58 9.44
C LYS A 241 25.40 -7.81 8.70
N SER A 242 26.49 -7.75 9.43
CA SER A 242 27.79 -8.20 8.93
C SER A 242 27.74 -9.69 8.60
N VAL A 243 28.30 -10.08 7.48
CA VAL A 243 28.39 -11.47 7.04
C VAL A 243 29.86 -11.85 6.80
N ASP A 244 30.23 -13.11 7.08
CA ASP A 244 31.55 -13.63 6.82
C ASP A 244 31.73 -14.07 5.35
N SER A 245 32.98 -14.34 4.96
CA SER A 245 33.33 -14.74 3.60
C SER A 245 32.69 -16.06 3.19
N ASP A 246 32.53 -17.01 4.10
CA ASP A 246 31.92 -18.30 3.82
C ASP A 246 30.42 -18.15 3.50
N THR A 247 29.74 -17.28 4.24
CA THR A 247 28.33 -16.92 3.97
C THR A 247 28.18 -16.24 2.62
N ILE A 248 29.07 -15.31 2.26
CA ILE A 248 29.07 -14.64 0.95
C ILE A 248 29.23 -15.67 -0.17
N GLN A 249 30.19 -16.60 -0.02
CA GLN A 249 30.43 -17.64 -1.03
C GLN A 249 29.23 -18.59 -1.19
N LYS A 250 28.59 -18.99 -0.09
CA LYS A 250 27.35 -19.78 -0.15
C LYS A 250 26.23 -19.04 -0.87
N LYS A 251 26.04 -17.76 -0.58
CA LYS A 251 25.03 -16.91 -1.24
C LYS A 251 25.32 -16.73 -2.73
N TYR A 252 26.58 -16.57 -3.12
CA TYR A 252 26.97 -16.55 -4.52
C TYR A 252 26.59 -17.84 -5.25
N HIS A 253 26.87 -19.00 -4.67
CA HIS A 253 26.49 -20.28 -5.27
C HIS A 253 24.97 -20.46 -5.38
N GLN A 254 24.21 -20.02 -4.38
CA GLN A 254 22.75 -20.01 -4.41
C GLN A 254 22.25 -19.10 -5.56
N PHE A 255 22.76 -17.88 -5.67
CA PHE A 255 22.43 -16.94 -6.73
C PHE A 255 22.73 -17.51 -8.12
N ALA A 256 23.95 -18.03 -8.34
CA ALA A 256 24.33 -18.65 -9.60
C ALA A 256 23.45 -19.87 -9.95
N THR A 257 22.96 -20.61 -8.96
CA THR A 257 22.05 -21.74 -9.17
C THR A 257 20.67 -21.26 -9.62
N ILE A 258 20.11 -20.22 -8.97
CA ILE A 258 18.85 -19.59 -9.35
C ILE A 258 18.95 -19.06 -10.79
N MET A 259 20.01 -18.32 -11.13
CA MET A 259 20.22 -17.78 -12.47
C MET A 259 20.23 -18.87 -13.55
N ARG A 260 20.88 -20.02 -13.27
CA ARG A 260 20.87 -21.17 -14.18
C ARG A 260 19.50 -21.82 -14.31
N ALA A 261 18.76 -21.96 -13.23
CA ALA A 261 17.41 -22.52 -13.24
C ALA A 261 16.42 -21.70 -14.10
N HIS A 262 16.69 -20.41 -14.28
CA HIS A 262 15.89 -19.51 -15.08
C HIS A 262 16.52 -19.19 -16.46
N ASN A 263 17.42 -20.03 -16.94
CA ASN A 263 18.11 -19.88 -18.24
C ASN A 263 18.85 -18.54 -18.44
N VAL A 264 19.17 -17.86 -17.36
CA VAL A 264 19.94 -16.61 -17.39
C VAL A 264 21.43 -16.96 -17.32
N SER A 265 21.89 -17.76 -18.32
CA SER A 265 23.26 -17.87 -18.79
C SER A 265 24.36 -18.53 -17.91
N ALA A 266 25.54 -18.62 -18.54
CA ALA A 266 26.81 -19.13 -18.03
C ALA A 266 27.32 -18.45 -16.75
N ARG A 267 28.29 -19.08 -16.07
CA ARG A 267 28.84 -18.65 -14.79
C ARG A 267 29.36 -17.20 -14.77
N GLU A 268 29.90 -16.73 -15.89
CA GLU A 268 30.44 -15.37 -16.04
C GLU A 268 29.35 -14.32 -15.93
N ASN A 269 28.22 -14.48 -16.61
CA ASN A 269 27.13 -13.52 -16.55
C ASN A 269 26.43 -13.46 -15.18
N ALA A 270 26.45 -14.56 -14.40
CA ALA A 270 25.93 -14.54 -13.03
C ALA A 270 26.82 -13.68 -12.12
N PHE A 271 28.13 -13.70 -12.34
CA PHE A 271 29.07 -12.87 -11.60
C PHE A 271 28.86 -11.40 -11.92
N ASP A 272 28.79 -11.03 -13.20
CA ASP A 272 28.58 -9.63 -13.63
C ASP A 272 27.28 -9.06 -13.07
N LYS A 273 26.20 -9.84 -13.11
CA LYS A 273 24.92 -9.41 -12.50
C LYS A 273 25.01 -9.22 -10.99
N LEU A 274 25.78 -10.09 -10.30
CA LEU A 274 26.00 -9.93 -8.88
C LEU A 274 26.81 -8.67 -8.56
N VAL A 275 27.85 -8.38 -9.36
CA VAL A 275 28.63 -7.14 -9.23
C VAL A 275 27.75 -5.91 -9.41
N ASN A 276 26.85 -5.92 -10.41
CA ASN A 276 25.90 -4.82 -10.62
C ASN A 276 24.95 -4.63 -9.42
N LEU A 277 24.48 -5.73 -8.82
CA LEU A 277 23.66 -5.65 -7.59
C LEU A 277 24.45 -5.12 -6.39
N PHE A 278 25.74 -5.47 -6.27
CA PHE A 278 26.59 -4.89 -5.23
C PHE A 278 26.82 -3.39 -5.44
N LEU A 279 26.98 -2.94 -6.70
CA LEU A 279 27.07 -1.52 -7.00
C LEU A 279 25.79 -0.79 -6.56
N CYS A 280 24.61 -1.32 -6.91
CA CYS A 280 23.33 -0.78 -6.43
C CYS A 280 23.28 -0.71 -4.91
N LYS A 281 23.71 -1.77 -4.22
CA LYS A 281 23.73 -1.82 -2.75
C LYS A 281 24.65 -0.77 -2.14
N VAL A 282 25.86 -0.60 -2.66
CA VAL A 282 26.82 0.41 -2.17
C VAL A 282 26.28 1.83 -2.35
N VAL A 283 25.67 2.11 -3.50
CA VAL A 283 25.00 3.39 -3.77
C VAL A 283 23.83 3.62 -2.81
N ASP A 284 23.02 2.60 -2.59
CA ASP A 284 21.87 2.66 -1.68
C ASP A 284 22.29 2.96 -0.25
N GLU A 285 23.28 2.26 0.27
CA GLU A 285 23.82 2.48 1.61
C GLU A 285 24.42 3.90 1.78
N LYS A 286 25.00 4.43 0.71
CA LYS A 286 25.60 5.78 0.69
C LYS A 286 24.54 6.89 0.65
N HIS A 287 23.51 6.73 -0.16
CA HIS A 287 22.52 7.80 -0.44
C HIS A 287 21.21 7.66 0.32
N ASN A 288 20.84 6.43 0.72
CA ASN A 288 19.55 6.12 1.34
C ASN A 288 19.72 5.42 2.70
N ALA A 289 20.73 5.80 3.49
CA ALA A 289 21.10 5.16 4.75
C ALA A 289 19.91 4.99 5.73
N ASP A 290 18.96 5.91 5.75
CA ASP A 290 17.81 5.89 6.64
C ASP A 290 16.60 5.13 6.05
N ALA A 291 16.57 4.89 4.72
CA ALA A 291 15.48 4.21 4.02
C ALA A 291 16.02 3.47 2.79
N LEU A 292 16.60 2.29 3.01
CA LEU A 292 17.22 1.45 1.97
C LEU A 292 16.19 1.02 0.92
N LYS A 293 16.62 0.89 -0.33
CA LYS A 293 15.80 0.57 -1.50
C LYS A 293 16.11 -0.80 -2.13
N VAL A 294 17.34 -1.34 -1.88
CA VAL A 294 17.79 -2.63 -2.44
C VAL A 294 17.23 -3.79 -1.62
N TYR A 295 15.93 -3.97 -1.64
CA TYR A 295 15.27 -5.18 -1.09
C TYR A 295 13.89 -5.37 -1.73
N TRP A 296 13.41 -6.61 -1.68
CA TRP A 296 12.05 -6.95 -2.09
C TRP A 296 11.07 -6.56 -0.98
N LYS A 297 10.16 -5.62 -1.27
CA LYS A 297 9.18 -5.11 -0.29
C LYS A 297 8.00 -6.06 -0.07
N GLY A 298 7.96 -7.17 -0.76
CA GLY A 298 6.87 -8.14 -0.72
C GLY A 298 5.89 -7.99 -1.89
N ALA A 299 5.17 -9.07 -2.23
CA ALA A 299 4.26 -9.12 -3.38
C ALA A 299 3.11 -8.10 -3.30
N ALA A 300 2.72 -7.68 -2.09
CA ALA A 300 1.70 -6.66 -1.90
C ALA A 300 2.16 -5.27 -2.38
N SER A 301 3.45 -4.94 -2.20
CA SER A 301 4.02 -3.62 -2.50
C SER A 301 4.83 -3.58 -3.79
N ASP A 302 5.56 -4.64 -4.09
CA ASP A 302 6.42 -4.73 -5.26
C ASP A 302 5.85 -5.66 -6.31
N ASN A 303 5.82 -5.23 -7.55
CA ASN A 303 5.91 -6.11 -8.70
C ASN A 303 7.37 -6.16 -9.21
N HIS A 304 7.65 -6.98 -10.20
CA HIS A 304 9.02 -7.12 -10.72
C HIS A 304 9.57 -5.83 -11.36
N TYR A 305 8.70 -4.97 -11.91
CA TYR A 305 9.11 -3.68 -12.47
C TYR A 305 9.47 -2.68 -11.37
N ASP A 306 8.75 -2.64 -10.26
CA ASP A 306 9.03 -1.71 -9.15
C ASP A 306 10.43 -1.96 -8.56
N LEU A 307 10.80 -3.22 -8.35
CA LEU A 307 12.16 -3.56 -7.91
C LEU A 307 13.21 -3.27 -8.98
N GLN A 308 12.92 -3.64 -10.24
CA GLN A 308 13.82 -3.38 -11.36
C GLN A 308 14.07 -1.88 -11.54
N ASP A 309 13.03 -1.05 -11.43
CA ASP A 309 13.12 0.39 -11.55
C ASP A 309 14.06 0.98 -10.48
N ARG A 310 13.87 0.61 -9.21
CA ARG A 310 14.76 1.04 -8.13
C ARG A 310 16.21 0.61 -8.35
N LEU A 311 16.42 -0.62 -8.80
CA LEU A 311 17.78 -1.12 -9.09
C LEU A 311 18.41 -0.39 -10.28
N GLN A 312 17.66 -0.09 -11.34
CA GLN A 312 18.18 0.68 -12.49
C GLN A 312 18.60 2.09 -12.09
N GLN A 313 17.77 2.79 -11.30
CA GLN A 313 18.11 4.14 -10.80
C GLN A 313 19.40 4.13 -9.98
N LEU A 314 19.54 3.19 -9.04
CA LEU A 314 20.75 3.04 -8.24
C LEU A 314 21.96 2.66 -9.10
N TYR A 315 21.78 1.81 -10.09
CA TYR A 315 22.83 1.41 -11.02
C TYR A 315 23.32 2.61 -11.86
N GLN A 316 22.41 3.43 -12.40
CA GLN A 316 22.77 4.65 -13.13
C GLN A 316 23.61 5.59 -12.24
N ILE A 317 23.18 5.83 -10.99
CA ILE A 317 23.94 6.65 -10.06
C ILE A 317 25.33 6.06 -9.83
N GLY A 318 25.42 4.75 -9.61
CA GLY A 318 26.69 4.07 -9.35
C GLY A 318 27.65 4.12 -10.54
N MET A 319 27.16 3.86 -11.73
CA MET A 319 27.97 3.94 -12.98
C MET A 319 28.52 5.36 -13.18
N TYR A 320 27.67 6.38 -12.99
CA TYR A 320 28.12 7.75 -13.10
C TYR A 320 29.12 8.16 -11.99
N GLU A 321 28.85 7.81 -10.72
CA GLU A 321 29.70 8.19 -9.62
C GLU A 321 31.08 7.52 -9.63
N PHE A 322 31.13 6.23 -9.92
CA PHE A 322 32.36 5.44 -9.82
C PHE A 322 33.13 5.33 -11.15
N LEU A 323 32.44 5.28 -12.28
CA LEU A 323 33.04 5.04 -13.59
C LEU A 323 32.93 6.22 -14.55
N ARG A 324 32.13 7.24 -14.22
CA ARG A 324 31.81 8.37 -15.10
C ARG A 324 31.12 7.92 -16.41
N GLU A 325 30.40 6.83 -16.35
CA GLU A 325 29.64 6.28 -17.47
C GLU A 325 28.15 6.58 -17.33
N GLU A 326 27.52 6.95 -18.44
CA GLU A 326 26.07 7.13 -18.52
C GLU A 326 25.42 5.83 -19.00
N VAL A 327 24.40 5.37 -18.29
CA VAL A 327 23.65 4.16 -18.60
C VAL A 327 22.22 4.53 -18.98
N THR A 328 21.72 3.95 -20.07
CA THR A 328 20.35 4.19 -20.53
C THR A 328 19.36 3.55 -19.57
N TYR A 329 18.39 4.35 -19.12
CA TYR A 329 17.25 3.86 -18.37
C TYR A 329 16.21 3.22 -19.30
N ILE A 330 15.70 2.04 -18.91
CA ILE A 330 14.69 1.30 -19.68
C ILE A 330 13.40 1.27 -18.86
N SER A 331 12.37 1.99 -19.31
CA SER A 331 11.09 2.07 -18.62
C SER A 331 10.25 0.81 -18.79
N GLU A 332 9.26 0.62 -17.92
CA GLU A 332 8.25 -0.44 -18.07
C GLU A 332 7.54 -0.37 -19.43
N ASN A 333 7.27 0.85 -19.92
CA ASN A 333 6.66 1.06 -21.22
C ASN A 333 7.56 0.60 -22.38
N ASP A 334 8.88 0.78 -22.27
CA ASP A 334 9.85 0.31 -23.27
C ASP A 334 9.87 -1.22 -23.31
N VAL A 335 9.92 -1.86 -22.14
CA VAL A 335 9.87 -3.33 -22.02
C VAL A 335 8.56 -3.87 -22.58
N SER A 336 7.42 -3.28 -22.19
CA SER A 336 6.09 -3.69 -22.64
C SER A 336 5.90 -3.50 -24.13
N SER A 337 6.46 -2.44 -24.71
CA SER A 337 6.42 -2.16 -26.14
C SER A 337 7.28 -3.15 -26.93
N ALA A 338 8.49 -3.43 -26.45
CA ALA A 338 9.37 -4.44 -27.04
C ALA A 338 8.73 -5.83 -26.98
N PHE A 339 8.12 -6.20 -25.85
CA PHE A 339 7.41 -7.47 -25.70
C PHE A 339 6.24 -7.62 -26.68
N LYS A 340 5.44 -6.56 -26.89
CA LYS A 340 4.35 -6.56 -27.88
C LYS A 340 4.86 -6.79 -29.31
N LEU A 341 5.97 -6.15 -29.67
CA LEU A 341 6.60 -6.34 -30.99
C LEU A 341 7.05 -7.79 -31.15
N VAL A 342 7.78 -8.34 -30.19
CA VAL A 342 8.26 -9.73 -30.20
C VAL A 342 7.11 -10.74 -30.22
N LYS A 343 6.05 -10.51 -29.44
CA LYS A 343 4.87 -11.37 -29.38
C LYS A 343 4.14 -11.44 -30.74
N ASN A 344 4.15 -10.36 -31.50
CA ASN A 344 3.48 -10.27 -32.79
C ASN A 344 4.37 -10.70 -33.97
N ASP A 345 5.66 -11.00 -33.75
CA ASP A 345 6.59 -11.47 -34.75
C ASP A 345 6.50 -13.02 -34.87
N PRO A 346 6.05 -13.57 -36.02
CA PRO A 346 5.96 -15.03 -36.21
C PRO A 346 7.32 -15.75 -36.10
N ASP A 347 8.44 -15.08 -36.41
CA ASP A 347 9.77 -15.65 -36.30
C ASP A 347 10.30 -15.64 -34.86
N ALA A 348 9.89 -14.71 -34.03
CA ALA A 348 10.26 -14.68 -32.64
C ALA A 348 9.72 -15.90 -31.85
N HIS A 349 8.54 -16.38 -32.21
CA HIS A 349 7.98 -17.61 -31.65
C HIS A 349 8.83 -18.85 -31.97
N LYS A 350 9.35 -18.93 -33.19
CA LYS A 350 10.20 -20.04 -33.66
C LYS A 350 11.59 -20.03 -33.00
N LYS A 351 12.08 -18.87 -32.62
CA LYS A 351 13.45 -18.67 -32.09
C LYS A 351 13.50 -18.70 -30.55
N GLY A 352 12.39 -18.97 -29.88
CA GLY A 352 12.32 -18.97 -28.40
C GLY A 352 12.56 -17.60 -27.76
N VAL A 353 12.50 -16.51 -28.52
CA VAL A 353 12.74 -15.14 -28.01
C VAL A 353 11.72 -14.74 -26.97
N LEU A 354 10.49 -15.23 -27.06
CA LEU A 354 9.46 -14.99 -26.06
C LEU A 354 9.80 -15.55 -24.67
N GLU A 355 10.58 -16.62 -24.59
CA GLU A 355 11.04 -17.20 -23.32
C GLU A 355 12.08 -16.29 -22.63
N MET A 356 12.72 -15.40 -23.38
CA MET A 356 13.69 -14.45 -22.81
C MET A 356 13.01 -13.26 -22.09
N PHE A 357 11.71 -13.03 -22.32
CA PHE A 357 10.92 -11.95 -21.72
C PHE A 357 10.01 -12.45 -20.58
N LYS A 358 9.94 -13.72 -20.33
CA LYS A 358 9.22 -14.33 -19.21
C LYS A 358 10.11 -14.44 -17.99
#